data_c0e9e85a52404c3239161f22be0a6b6a
#
_entry.id   c0e9e85a52404c3239161f22be0a6b6a
#
_cell.length_a   1.000
_cell.length_b   1.000
_cell.length_c   1.000
_cell.angle_alpha   90.00
_cell.angle_beta   90.00
_cell.angle_gamma   90.00
#
_symmetry.space_group_name_H-M   'P 1'
#
loop_
_entity.id
_entity.type
_entity.pdbx_description
1 polymer ?
#
loop_
_entity_poly.entity_id
_entity_poly.type
_entity_poly.pdbx_seq_one_letter_code
_entity_poly.pdbx_strand_id
1 'polypeptide(L)'
;MGKTLIVVINVLDSSNSVQSIQKTTSTGQWAANFYSACAIQVCCFITFAVCEFYLLSVMAYDRYVAICNPLLYVILMPRKVCIRMIASIYVYGFTVGLVQTVATFRLSFCNSNRVNHFYCDDVPLVAMACFDTHVKELMLLIIAGFNILCSLVIVVISYVFIFFAILRIHSAEGRQKAFSTCASHLTSITIFYGTHIFTYLQPKSSHSMNLDKFALVFFVVVIPMLNPLIYSLRNQEVKNALNRIIEKLCLGIK
;
A
#
# COMPACT_ATOMS: atom_id res chain seq x y z
N MET A 1 4.44 -9.39 -4.33
CA MET A 1 4.70 -8.61 -3.10
C MET A 1 6.19 -8.36 -2.82
N GLY A 2 7.09 -9.36 -2.72
CA GLY A 2 8.51 -9.07 -2.46
C GLY A 2 9.23 -8.18 -3.49
N LYS A 3 8.81 -8.20 -4.75
CA LYS A 3 9.38 -7.34 -5.80
C LYS A 3 8.95 -5.86 -5.68
N THR A 4 7.77 -5.61 -5.14
CA THR A 4 7.25 -4.25 -4.89
C THR A 4 8.06 -3.55 -3.81
N LEU A 5 8.43 -4.30 -2.75
CA LEU A 5 9.28 -3.80 -1.67
C LEU A 5 10.67 -3.40 -2.19
N ILE A 6 11.26 -4.21 -3.07
CA ILE A 6 12.58 -3.92 -3.66
C ILE A 6 12.53 -2.66 -4.53
N VAL A 7 11.46 -2.46 -5.31
CA VAL A 7 11.29 -1.24 -6.13
C VAL A 7 11.13 -0.02 -5.23
N VAL A 8 10.33 -0.10 -4.17
CA VAL A 8 10.15 1.00 -3.19
C VAL A 8 11.46 1.32 -2.48
N ILE A 9 12.24 0.32 -2.06
CA ILE A 9 13.54 0.52 -1.43
C ILE A 9 14.54 1.16 -2.42
N ASN A 10 14.61 0.71 -3.67
CA ASN A 10 15.47 1.30 -4.68
C ASN A 10 15.07 2.74 -5.02
N VAL A 11 13.76 3.05 -5.03
CA VAL A 11 13.26 4.42 -5.21
C VAL A 11 13.61 5.29 -3.99
N LEU A 12 13.56 4.75 -2.77
CA LEU A 12 13.98 5.44 -1.54
C LEU A 12 15.50 5.67 -1.48
N ASP A 13 16.31 4.71 -1.91
CA ASP A 13 17.77 4.87 -2.00
C ASP A 13 18.16 5.94 -3.04
N SER A 14 17.43 6.01 -4.15
CA SER A 14 17.58 7.11 -5.10
C SER A 14 17.24 8.46 -4.49
N SER A 15 16.28 8.54 -3.56
CA SER A 15 15.91 9.77 -2.85
C SER A 15 16.95 10.19 -1.81
N ASN A 16 17.63 9.24 -1.14
CA ASN A 16 18.73 9.54 -0.22
C ASN A 16 19.94 10.13 -0.95
N SER A 17 20.27 9.62 -2.14
CA SER A 17 21.29 10.23 -3.01
C SER A 17 20.84 11.62 -3.51
N VAL A 18 19.56 11.85 -3.72
CA VAL A 18 19.00 13.15 -4.11
C VAL A 18 19.10 14.17 -2.97
N GLN A 19 18.87 13.79 -1.70
CA GLN A 19 19.05 14.70 -0.55
C GLN A 19 20.51 15.11 -0.33
N SER A 20 21.47 14.23 -0.61
CA SER A 20 22.89 14.54 -0.50
C SER A 20 23.36 15.50 -1.61
N ILE A 21 22.74 15.46 -2.78
CA ILE A 21 23.02 16.33 -3.94
C ILE A 21 22.46 17.74 -3.74
N GLN A 22 21.43 17.93 -2.90
CA GLN A 22 20.81 19.23 -2.62
C GLN A 22 21.76 20.22 -1.92
N LYS A 23 22.90 19.76 -1.42
CA LYS A 23 23.92 20.59 -0.73
C LYS A 23 24.92 21.26 -1.64
N THR A 24 25.00 20.90 -2.91
CA THR A 24 26.05 21.38 -3.82
C THR A 24 25.48 21.70 -5.21
N THR A 25 25.56 22.95 -5.60
CA THR A 25 25.57 23.52 -6.96
C THR A 25 24.27 23.97 -7.64
N SER A 26 24.33 25.21 -8.04
CA SER A 26 23.42 26.06 -8.83
C SER A 26 23.55 25.83 -10.35
N THR A 27 23.30 24.65 -10.89
CA THR A 27 23.26 24.46 -12.35
C THR A 27 21.92 23.85 -12.79
N GLY A 28 21.28 24.45 -13.80
CA GLY A 28 19.93 24.10 -14.25
C GLY A 28 19.71 22.63 -14.65
N GLN A 29 20.76 21.90 -15.00
CA GLN A 29 20.69 20.48 -15.38
C GLN A 29 20.42 19.55 -14.18
N TRP A 30 20.91 19.92 -13.00
CA TRP A 30 20.66 19.18 -11.75
C TRP A 30 19.24 19.39 -11.23
N ALA A 31 18.68 20.58 -11.40
CA ALA A 31 17.29 20.86 -11.05
C ALA A 31 16.32 20.04 -11.90
N ALA A 32 16.59 19.87 -13.19
CA ALA A 32 15.78 19.05 -14.10
C ALA A 32 15.81 17.55 -13.73
N ASN A 33 16.98 17.03 -13.37
CA ASN A 33 17.12 15.63 -12.94
C ASN A 33 16.39 15.36 -11.62
N PHE A 34 16.46 16.27 -10.67
CA PHE A 34 15.70 16.20 -9.41
C PHE A 34 14.19 16.18 -9.65
N TYR A 35 13.71 17.09 -10.52
CA TYR A 35 12.30 17.19 -10.87
C TYR A 35 11.77 15.89 -11.50
N SER A 36 12.53 15.31 -12.41
CA SER A 36 12.19 14.04 -13.05
C SER A 36 12.19 12.85 -12.07
N ALA A 37 13.19 12.78 -11.19
CA ALA A 37 13.25 11.73 -10.17
C ALA A 37 12.08 11.83 -9.18
N CYS A 38 11.73 13.04 -8.75
CA CYS A 38 10.58 13.29 -7.89
C CYS A 38 9.26 12.90 -8.59
N ALA A 39 9.08 13.23 -9.88
CA ALA A 39 7.90 12.84 -10.63
C ALA A 39 7.75 11.32 -10.75
N ILE A 40 8.85 10.61 -11.03
CA ILE A 40 8.84 9.14 -11.08
C ILE A 40 8.49 8.56 -9.72
N GLN A 41 9.04 9.11 -8.64
CA GLN A 41 8.76 8.66 -7.28
C GLN A 41 7.28 8.81 -6.92
N VAL A 42 6.67 9.97 -7.20
CA VAL A 42 5.24 10.23 -6.99
C VAL A 42 4.38 9.27 -7.81
N CYS A 43 4.71 9.10 -9.10
CA CYS A 43 3.99 8.19 -9.98
C CYS A 43 4.03 6.74 -9.47
N CYS A 44 5.20 6.24 -9.10
CA CYS A 44 5.35 4.90 -8.55
C CYS A 44 4.61 4.74 -7.23
N PHE A 45 4.71 5.72 -6.34
CA PHE A 45 4.04 5.70 -5.03
C PHE A 45 2.52 5.57 -5.18
N ILE A 46 1.90 6.46 -5.97
CA ILE A 46 0.45 6.44 -6.21
C ILE A 46 0.03 5.14 -6.91
N THR A 47 0.79 4.70 -7.92
CA THR A 47 0.53 3.44 -8.62
C THR A 47 0.47 2.26 -7.65
N PHE A 48 1.48 2.12 -6.80
CA PHE A 48 1.53 1.00 -5.86
C PHE A 48 0.48 1.11 -4.76
N ALA A 49 0.18 2.31 -4.25
CA ALA A 49 -0.88 2.52 -3.28
C ALA A 49 -2.25 2.09 -3.84
N VAL A 50 -2.58 2.51 -5.05
CA VAL A 50 -3.82 2.10 -5.72
C VAL A 50 -3.85 0.59 -5.98
N CYS A 51 -2.74 0.01 -6.44
CA CYS A 51 -2.65 -1.44 -6.63
C CYS A 51 -2.89 -2.22 -5.32
N GLU A 52 -2.35 -1.74 -4.20
CA GLU A 52 -2.50 -2.39 -2.90
C GLU A 52 -3.97 -2.40 -2.44
N PHE A 53 -4.73 -1.30 -2.63
CA PHE A 53 -6.17 -1.27 -2.34
C PHE A 53 -6.93 -2.39 -3.04
N TYR A 54 -6.72 -2.54 -4.34
CA TYR A 54 -7.43 -3.54 -5.13
C TYR A 54 -6.88 -4.96 -4.95
N LEU A 55 -5.58 -5.12 -4.69
CA LEU A 55 -5.02 -6.43 -4.36
C LEU A 55 -5.58 -6.98 -3.05
N LEU A 56 -5.71 -6.14 -2.01
CA LEU A 56 -6.36 -6.52 -0.76
C LEU A 56 -7.83 -6.90 -0.98
N SER A 57 -8.52 -6.18 -1.86
CA SER A 57 -9.92 -6.49 -2.22
C SER A 57 -10.05 -7.82 -2.95
N VAL A 58 -9.17 -8.09 -3.92
CA VAL A 58 -9.12 -9.38 -4.63
C VAL A 58 -8.78 -10.52 -3.69
N MET A 59 -7.87 -10.29 -2.73
CA MET A 59 -7.56 -11.29 -1.70
C MET A 59 -8.76 -11.56 -0.78
N ALA A 60 -9.56 -10.55 -0.43
CA ALA A 60 -10.78 -10.73 0.32
C ALA A 60 -11.81 -11.56 -0.47
N TYR A 61 -11.98 -11.25 -1.76
CA TYR A 61 -12.83 -12.01 -2.66
C TYR A 61 -12.35 -13.47 -2.84
N ASP A 62 -11.06 -13.70 -3.02
CA ASP A 62 -10.47 -15.04 -3.08
C ASP A 62 -10.79 -15.85 -1.83
N ARG A 63 -10.66 -15.25 -0.64
CA ARG A 63 -11.05 -15.89 0.63
C ARG A 63 -12.54 -16.19 0.69
N TYR A 64 -13.37 -15.27 0.22
CA TYR A 64 -14.81 -15.50 0.14
C TYR A 64 -15.14 -16.72 -0.72
N VAL A 65 -14.57 -16.80 -1.93
CA VAL A 65 -14.84 -17.94 -2.82
C VAL A 65 -14.33 -19.25 -2.21
N ALA A 66 -13.14 -19.25 -1.61
CA ALA A 66 -12.55 -20.44 -1.01
C ALA A 66 -13.33 -20.98 0.20
N ILE A 67 -13.94 -20.11 1.00
CA ILE A 67 -14.67 -20.49 2.22
C ILE A 67 -16.15 -20.78 1.92
N CYS A 68 -16.81 -19.93 1.13
CA CYS A 68 -18.24 -20.02 0.87
C CYS A 68 -18.58 -20.97 -0.28
N ASN A 69 -17.69 -21.13 -1.27
CA ASN A 69 -17.93 -21.93 -2.47
C ASN A 69 -16.73 -22.83 -2.82
N PRO A 70 -16.29 -23.74 -1.94
CA PRO A 70 -15.06 -24.50 -2.13
C PRO A 70 -15.08 -25.39 -3.38
N LEU A 71 -16.24 -25.93 -3.76
CA LEU A 71 -16.39 -26.77 -4.95
C LEU A 71 -16.29 -25.99 -6.25
N LEU A 72 -16.68 -24.72 -6.24
CA LEU A 72 -16.62 -23.83 -7.41
C LEU A 72 -15.31 -23.03 -7.48
N TYR A 73 -14.45 -23.13 -6.47
CA TYR A 73 -13.22 -22.34 -6.39
C TYR A 73 -12.34 -22.48 -7.63
N VAL A 74 -12.11 -23.72 -8.10
CA VAL A 74 -11.25 -24.00 -9.26
C VAL A 74 -11.84 -23.41 -10.56
N ILE A 75 -13.16 -23.29 -10.63
CA ILE A 75 -13.88 -22.73 -11.79
C ILE A 75 -13.90 -21.21 -11.74
N LEU A 76 -14.15 -20.62 -10.56
CA LEU A 76 -14.27 -19.17 -10.39
C LEU A 76 -12.92 -18.46 -10.33
N MET A 77 -11.89 -19.10 -9.79
CA MET A 77 -10.54 -18.56 -9.59
C MET A 77 -9.47 -19.35 -10.34
N PRO A 78 -9.64 -19.65 -11.65
CA PRO A 78 -8.58 -20.30 -12.42
C PRO A 78 -7.42 -19.32 -12.59
N ARG A 79 -6.21 -19.84 -12.74
CA ARG A 79 -4.96 -19.06 -12.88
C ARG A 79 -5.06 -17.92 -13.92
N LYS A 80 -5.78 -18.16 -15.03
CA LYS A 80 -5.98 -17.15 -16.07
C LYS A 80 -6.79 -15.94 -15.57
N VAL A 81 -7.82 -16.17 -14.75
CA VAL A 81 -8.63 -15.09 -14.15
C VAL A 81 -7.79 -14.28 -13.16
N CYS A 82 -7.05 -14.94 -12.28
CA CYS A 82 -6.16 -14.28 -11.33
C CYS A 82 -5.13 -13.39 -12.03
N ILE A 83 -4.50 -13.88 -13.11
CA ILE A 83 -3.53 -13.10 -13.88
C ILE A 83 -4.19 -11.87 -14.51
N ARG A 84 -5.39 -12.02 -15.11
CA ARG A 84 -6.12 -10.88 -15.70
C ARG A 84 -6.49 -9.84 -14.67
N MET A 85 -6.99 -10.24 -13.50
CA MET A 85 -7.32 -9.33 -12.40
C MET A 85 -6.09 -8.55 -11.95
N ILE A 86 -4.97 -9.23 -11.72
CA ILE A 86 -3.71 -8.59 -11.34
C ILE A 86 -3.23 -7.61 -12.43
N ALA A 87 -3.23 -8.03 -13.69
CA ALA A 87 -2.84 -7.18 -14.80
C ALA A 87 -3.71 -5.92 -14.91
N SER A 88 -5.04 -6.06 -14.79
CA SER A 88 -5.98 -4.93 -14.80
C SER A 88 -5.73 -3.95 -13.67
N ILE A 89 -5.42 -4.45 -12.46
CA ILE A 89 -5.11 -3.62 -11.30
C ILE A 89 -3.84 -2.80 -11.56
N TYR A 90 -2.78 -3.41 -12.10
CA TYR A 90 -1.54 -2.67 -12.38
C TYR A 90 -1.71 -1.65 -13.50
N VAL A 91 -2.46 -1.96 -14.56
CA VAL A 91 -2.78 -1.01 -15.63
C VAL A 91 -3.58 0.17 -15.09
N TYR A 92 -4.61 -0.10 -14.31
CA TYR A 92 -5.43 0.93 -13.68
C TYR A 92 -4.60 1.80 -12.71
N GLY A 93 -3.85 1.19 -11.80
CA GLY A 93 -3.00 1.89 -10.84
C GLY A 93 -1.96 2.78 -11.51
N PHE A 94 -1.31 2.30 -12.58
CA PHE A 94 -0.37 3.09 -13.36
C PHE A 94 -1.05 4.28 -14.05
N THR A 95 -2.23 4.09 -14.61
CA THR A 95 -3.01 5.18 -15.23
C THR A 95 -3.35 6.26 -14.21
N VAL A 96 -3.83 5.87 -13.02
CA VAL A 96 -4.14 6.81 -11.93
C VAL A 96 -2.87 7.54 -11.47
N GLY A 97 -1.77 6.81 -11.27
CA GLY A 97 -0.48 7.37 -10.88
C GLY A 97 0.03 8.40 -11.88
N LEU A 98 -0.04 8.07 -13.16
CA LEU A 98 0.38 8.97 -14.24
C LEU A 98 -0.46 10.25 -14.30
N VAL A 99 -1.80 10.11 -14.25
CA VAL A 99 -2.73 11.25 -14.30
C VAL A 99 -2.50 12.18 -13.11
N GLN A 100 -2.38 11.63 -11.90
CA GLN A 100 -2.14 12.42 -10.69
C GLN A 100 -0.79 13.14 -10.75
N THR A 101 0.27 12.43 -11.15
CA THR A 101 1.61 13.00 -11.27
C THR A 101 1.63 14.14 -12.28
N VAL A 102 1.07 13.95 -13.47
CA VAL A 102 1.00 15.01 -14.48
C VAL A 102 0.22 16.23 -13.96
N ALA A 103 -0.87 16.01 -13.23
CA ALA A 103 -1.64 17.10 -12.64
C ALA A 103 -0.84 17.86 -11.56
N THR A 104 -0.06 17.17 -10.73
CA THR A 104 0.78 17.79 -9.70
C THR A 104 1.92 18.60 -10.32
N PHE A 105 2.61 18.02 -11.28
CA PHE A 105 3.78 18.67 -11.90
C PHE A 105 3.42 19.73 -12.95
N ARG A 106 2.13 19.96 -13.22
CA ARG A 106 1.63 21.15 -13.94
C ARG A 106 1.43 22.37 -13.04
N LEU A 107 1.49 22.18 -11.72
CA LEU A 107 1.41 23.30 -10.78
C LEU A 107 2.70 24.12 -10.82
N SER A 108 2.59 25.44 -10.62
CA SER A 108 3.75 26.33 -10.49
C SER A 108 4.21 26.37 -9.05
N PHE A 109 5.47 26.05 -8.82
CA PHE A 109 6.12 26.06 -7.50
C PHE A 109 6.95 27.34 -7.35
N CYS A 110 6.67 28.20 -6.35
CA CYS A 110 7.26 29.54 -6.21
C CYS A 110 8.27 29.70 -5.09
N ASN A 111 8.32 28.80 -4.14
CA ASN A 111 9.19 28.98 -2.99
C ASN A 111 10.48 28.16 -3.16
N SER A 112 11.53 28.53 -2.40
CA SER A 112 12.81 27.83 -2.48
C SER A 112 12.57 26.32 -2.62
N ASN A 113 13.10 25.70 -3.68
CA ASN A 113 12.96 24.29 -4.07
C ASN A 113 13.42 23.27 -2.98
N ARG A 114 13.16 23.56 -1.73
CA ARG A 114 13.53 22.72 -0.58
C ARG A 114 12.31 21.99 -0.06
N VAL A 115 12.15 20.75 -0.47
CA VAL A 115 11.16 19.84 0.11
C VAL A 115 11.71 19.35 1.45
N ASN A 116 11.14 19.83 2.55
CA ASN A 116 11.51 19.37 3.90
C ASN A 116 10.79 18.05 4.26
N HIS A 117 10.89 17.07 3.35
CA HIS A 117 10.31 15.76 3.49
C HIS A 117 11.33 14.68 3.10
N PHE A 118 11.15 13.46 3.62
CA PHE A 118 12.06 12.33 3.33
C PHE A 118 11.95 11.83 1.89
N TYR A 119 10.83 12.07 1.20
CA TYR A 119 10.57 11.71 -0.20
C TYR A 119 9.52 12.63 -0.80
N CYS A 120 9.41 12.57 -2.14
CA CYS A 120 8.39 13.33 -2.86
C CYS A 120 7.03 12.61 -2.74
N ASP A 121 6.05 13.30 -2.17
CA ASP A 121 4.65 12.87 -2.13
C ASP A 121 3.74 13.98 -2.64
N ASP A 122 2.56 13.61 -3.11
CA ASP A 122 1.61 14.51 -3.75
C ASP A 122 1.13 15.60 -2.77
N VAL A 123 0.82 15.24 -1.53
CA VAL A 123 0.29 16.17 -0.51
C VAL A 123 1.29 17.28 -0.16
N PRO A 124 2.56 17.01 0.20
CA PRO A 124 3.54 18.04 0.45
C PRO A 124 3.87 18.90 -0.77
N LEU A 125 3.86 18.32 -1.97
CA LEU A 125 4.12 19.05 -3.21
C LEU A 125 3.00 20.06 -3.50
N VAL A 126 1.74 19.65 -3.37
CA VAL A 126 0.59 20.54 -3.54
C VAL A 126 0.61 21.68 -2.52
N ALA A 127 1.03 21.41 -1.26
CA ALA A 127 1.16 22.45 -0.23
C ALA A 127 2.26 23.48 -0.53
N MET A 128 3.20 23.19 -1.43
CA MET A 128 4.27 24.11 -1.86
C MET A 128 3.93 24.90 -3.14
N ALA A 129 2.79 24.63 -3.77
CA ALA A 129 2.35 25.33 -4.96
C ALA A 129 1.86 26.76 -4.62
N CYS A 130 2.06 27.71 -5.55
CA CYS A 130 1.85 29.14 -5.31
C CYS A 130 0.52 29.69 -5.78
N PHE A 131 -0.16 28.96 -6.64
CA PHE A 131 -1.45 29.34 -7.17
C PHE A 131 -2.57 28.52 -6.56
N ASP A 132 -3.80 28.79 -6.96
CA ASP A 132 -4.96 28.07 -6.49
C ASP A 132 -4.82 26.56 -6.66
N THR A 133 -4.65 25.85 -5.55
CA THR A 133 -4.51 24.41 -5.47
C THR A 133 -5.85 23.68 -5.32
N HIS A 134 -6.95 24.43 -5.21
CA HIS A 134 -8.27 23.90 -4.91
C HIS A 134 -8.69 22.77 -5.85
N VAL A 135 -8.50 22.94 -7.15
CA VAL A 135 -8.87 21.94 -8.16
C VAL A 135 -8.04 20.67 -7.97
N LYS A 136 -6.73 20.80 -7.70
CA LYS A 136 -5.86 19.62 -7.49
C LYS A 136 -6.16 18.93 -6.17
N GLU A 137 -6.42 19.66 -5.11
CA GLU A 137 -6.80 19.11 -3.82
C GLU A 137 -8.13 18.35 -3.90
N LEU A 138 -9.11 18.92 -4.59
CA LEU A 138 -10.39 18.27 -4.84
C LEU A 138 -10.23 16.99 -5.68
N MET A 139 -9.41 17.04 -6.72
CA MET A 139 -9.09 15.89 -7.56
C MET A 139 -8.43 14.77 -6.73
N LEU A 140 -7.50 15.13 -5.86
CA LEU A 140 -6.82 14.19 -4.96
C LEU A 140 -7.80 13.53 -4.00
N LEU A 141 -8.66 14.31 -3.37
CA LEU A 141 -9.69 13.82 -2.46
C LEU A 141 -10.69 12.91 -3.15
N ILE A 142 -11.19 13.28 -4.34
CA ILE A 142 -12.15 12.49 -5.10
C ILE A 142 -11.52 11.17 -5.55
N ILE A 143 -10.33 11.19 -6.14
CA ILE A 143 -9.68 9.99 -6.65
C ILE A 143 -9.28 9.06 -5.50
N ALA A 144 -8.68 9.58 -4.44
CA ALA A 144 -8.32 8.78 -3.27
C ALA A 144 -9.57 8.21 -2.59
N GLY A 145 -10.58 9.04 -2.32
CA GLY A 145 -11.85 8.63 -1.71
C GLY A 145 -12.58 7.57 -2.53
N PHE A 146 -12.63 7.73 -3.86
CA PHE A 146 -13.24 6.75 -4.77
C PHE A 146 -12.53 5.40 -4.69
N ASN A 147 -11.20 5.36 -4.76
CA ASN A 147 -10.43 4.12 -4.70
C ASN A 147 -10.58 3.42 -3.34
N ILE A 148 -10.51 4.19 -2.24
CA ILE A 148 -10.73 3.67 -0.88
C ILE A 148 -12.15 3.09 -0.77
N LEU A 149 -13.17 3.82 -1.18
CA LEU A 149 -14.55 3.40 -1.05
C LEU A 149 -14.86 2.16 -1.87
N CYS A 150 -14.50 2.14 -3.16
CA CYS A 150 -14.75 1.00 -4.05
C CYS A 150 -14.06 -0.28 -3.53
N SER A 151 -12.80 -0.17 -3.13
CA SER A 151 -12.06 -1.31 -2.62
C SER A 151 -12.59 -1.79 -1.27
N LEU A 152 -12.95 -0.88 -0.37
CA LEU A 152 -13.51 -1.19 0.94
C LEU A 152 -14.87 -1.89 0.85
N VAL A 153 -15.74 -1.47 -0.07
CA VAL A 153 -17.04 -2.11 -0.31
C VAL A 153 -16.85 -3.58 -0.68
N ILE A 154 -15.92 -3.90 -1.58
CA ILE A 154 -15.62 -5.30 -1.95
C ILE A 154 -15.15 -6.10 -0.73
N VAL A 155 -14.26 -5.52 0.07
CA VAL A 155 -13.76 -6.15 1.29
C VAL A 155 -14.89 -6.42 2.27
N VAL A 156 -15.71 -5.42 2.59
CA VAL A 156 -16.81 -5.52 3.55
C VAL A 156 -17.81 -6.59 3.09
N ILE A 157 -18.26 -6.55 1.84
CA ILE A 157 -19.20 -7.53 1.31
C ILE A 157 -18.61 -8.94 1.41
N SER A 158 -17.35 -9.15 1.01
CA SER A 158 -16.68 -10.44 1.10
C SER A 158 -16.64 -10.97 2.54
N TYR A 159 -16.28 -10.12 3.49
CA TYR A 159 -16.18 -10.53 4.90
C TYR A 159 -17.52 -10.72 5.60
N VAL A 160 -18.56 -10.01 5.20
CA VAL A 160 -19.92 -10.28 5.68
C VAL A 160 -20.36 -11.70 5.30
N PHE A 161 -20.16 -12.10 4.05
CA PHE A 161 -20.47 -13.46 3.62
C PHE A 161 -19.58 -14.53 4.29
N ILE A 162 -18.30 -14.26 4.43
CA ILE A 162 -17.35 -15.15 5.15
C ILE A 162 -17.81 -15.34 6.59
N PHE A 163 -18.19 -14.27 7.29
CA PHE A 163 -18.67 -14.33 8.66
C PHE A 163 -19.87 -15.27 8.82
N PHE A 164 -20.90 -15.11 7.97
CA PHE A 164 -22.06 -16.01 7.98
C PHE A 164 -21.70 -17.45 7.61
N ALA A 165 -20.75 -17.65 6.69
CA ALA A 165 -20.28 -18.99 6.34
C ALA A 165 -19.55 -19.66 7.53
N ILE A 166 -18.69 -18.93 8.23
CA ILE A 166 -17.97 -19.43 9.42
C ILE A 166 -18.92 -19.82 10.53
N LEU A 167 -20.01 -19.07 10.75
CA LEU A 167 -21.02 -19.41 11.75
C LEU A 167 -21.75 -20.74 11.44
N ARG A 168 -21.81 -21.14 10.17
CA ARG A 168 -22.42 -22.41 9.75
C ARG A 168 -21.49 -23.62 9.86
N ILE A 169 -20.20 -23.41 10.19
CA ILE A 169 -19.26 -24.51 10.39
C ILE A 169 -19.53 -25.17 11.74
N HIS A 170 -19.93 -26.44 11.71
CA HIS A 170 -20.30 -27.20 12.92
C HIS A 170 -19.09 -27.59 13.78
N SER A 171 -17.91 -27.84 13.17
CA SER A 171 -16.72 -28.22 13.93
C SER A 171 -16.01 -27.01 14.55
N ALA A 172 -15.76 -27.04 15.86
CA ALA A 172 -15.06 -25.97 16.58
C ALA A 172 -13.65 -25.74 16.00
N GLU A 173 -12.93 -26.80 15.67
CA GLU A 173 -11.59 -26.74 15.08
C GLU A 173 -11.60 -26.09 13.68
N GLY A 174 -12.53 -26.49 12.81
CA GLY A 174 -12.70 -25.89 11.49
C GLY A 174 -13.04 -24.40 11.56
N ARG A 175 -13.92 -24.01 12.49
CA ARG A 175 -14.28 -22.62 12.73
C ARG A 175 -13.10 -21.79 13.22
N GLN A 176 -12.32 -22.31 14.17
CA GLN A 176 -11.11 -21.63 14.67
C GLN A 176 -10.05 -21.45 13.57
N LYS A 177 -9.84 -22.48 12.74
CA LYS A 177 -8.91 -22.41 11.61
C LYS A 177 -9.33 -21.39 10.57
N ALA A 178 -10.62 -21.34 10.19
CA ALA A 178 -11.16 -20.36 9.26
C ALA A 178 -11.03 -18.93 9.83
N PHE A 179 -11.44 -18.72 11.08
CA PHE A 179 -11.33 -17.41 11.76
C PHE A 179 -9.90 -16.93 11.85
N SER A 180 -8.98 -17.80 12.29
CA SER A 180 -7.55 -17.49 12.31
C SER A 180 -7.04 -17.08 10.92
N THR A 181 -7.54 -17.69 9.82
CA THR A 181 -7.17 -17.34 8.44
C THR A 181 -7.64 -15.95 8.06
N CYS A 182 -8.83 -15.58 8.44
CA CYS A 182 -9.40 -14.27 8.17
C CYS A 182 -8.75 -13.17 9.01
N ALA A 183 -8.46 -13.42 10.27
CA ALA A 183 -7.90 -12.45 11.21
C ALA A 183 -6.61 -11.80 10.70
N SER A 184 -5.67 -12.58 10.14
CA SER A 184 -4.42 -12.04 9.61
C SER A 184 -4.64 -11.10 8.43
N HIS A 185 -5.57 -11.43 7.54
CA HIS A 185 -5.89 -10.57 6.41
C HIS A 185 -6.64 -9.30 6.85
N LEU A 186 -7.58 -9.43 7.80
CA LEU A 186 -8.26 -8.28 8.40
C LEU A 186 -7.28 -7.35 9.09
N THR A 187 -6.27 -7.87 9.80
CA THR A 187 -5.20 -7.05 10.39
C THR A 187 -4.47 -6.23 9.33
N SER A 188 -4.07 -6.86 8.22
CA SER A 188 -3.41 -6.15 7.11
C SER A 188 -4.32 -5.07 6.51
N ILE A 189 -5.60 -5.36 6.30
CA ILE A 189 -6.61 -4.42 5.81
C ILE A 189 -6.75 -3.24 6.78
N THR A 190 -6.93 -3.50 8.07
CA THR A 190 -7.15 -2.46 9.09
C THR A 190 -5.95 -1.51 9.16
N ILE A 191 -4.73 -2.06 9.17
CA ILE A 191 -3.51 -1.25 9.19
C ILE A 191 -3.42 -0.41 7.92
N PHE A 192 -3.62 -1.02 6.75
CA PHE A 192 -3.48 -0.34 5.47
C PHE A 192 -4.53 0.78 5.29
N TYR A 193 -5.81 0.46 5.42
CA TYR A 193 -6.89 1.44 5.26
C TYR A 193 -6.87 2.50 6.37
N GLY A 194 -6.61 2.11 7.62
CA GLY A 194 -6.51 3.02 8.74
C GLY A 194 -5.43 4.09 8.54
N THR A 195 -4.26 3.69 8.04
CA THR A 195 -3.16 4.62 7.76
C THR A 195 -3.52 5.57 6.62
N HIS A 196 -4.14 5.08 5.54
CA HIS A 196 -4.57 5.94 4.43
C HIS A 196 -5.65 6.93 4.83
N ILE A 197 -6.68 6.47 5.55
CA ILE A 197 -7.74 7.32 6.08
C ILE A 197 -7.14 8.41 6.98
N PHE A 198 -6.22 8.04 7.85
CA PHE A 198 -5.52 8.99 8.72
C PHE A 198 -4.75 10.03 7.91
N THR A 199 -4.00 9.61 6.88
CA THR A 199 -3.15 10.51 6.10
C THR A 199 -3.95 11.43 5.17
N TYR A 200 -5.01 10.92 4.51
CA TYR A 200 -5.69 11.68 3.45
C TYR A 200 -7.01 12.33 3.86
N LEU A 201 -7.61 11.92 4.98
CA LEU A 201 -8.88 12.47 5.47
C LEU A 201 -8.73 13.41 6.67
N GLN A 202 -7.50 13.69 7.12
CA GLN A 202 -7.28 14.70 8.14
C GLN A 202 -7.54 16.12 7.60
N PRO A 203 -8.27 16.97 8.36
CA PRO A 203 -8.42 18.37 8.02
C PRO A 203 -7.08 19.10 8.13
N LYS A 204 -6.82 20.03 7.21
CA LYS A 204 -5.55 20.81 7.11
C LYS A 204 -5.12 21.47 8.44
N SER A 205 -6.07 21.83 9.29
CA SER A 205 -5.81 22.43 10.61
C SER A 205 -5.13 21.50 11.61
N SER A 206 -5.16 20.18 11.40
CA SER A 206 -4.59 19.16 12.30
C SER A 206 -3.24 18.61 11.80
N HIS A 207 -2.77 18.98 10.63
CA HIS A 207 -1.50 18.50 10.09
C HIS A 207 -0.32 19.04 10.90
N SER A 208 0.25 18.19 11.75
CA SER A 208 1.58 18.45 12.29
C SER A 208 2.61 17.74 11.43
N MET A 209 3.59 18.48 10.92
CA MET A 209 4.65 17.97 10.03
C MET A 209 5.37 16.72 10.58
N ASN A 210 5.41 16.54 11.87
CA ASN A 210 6.05 15.39 12.50
C ASN A 210 5.16 14.13 12.48
N LEU A 211 3.87 14.27 12.73
CA LEU A 211 2.91 13.15 12.67
C LEU A 211 2.76 12.61 11.24
N ASP A 212 2.72 13.51 10.26
CA ASP A 212 2.64 13.13 8.84
C ASP A 212 3.89 12.36 8.41
N LYS A 213 5.08 12.79 8.84
CA LYS A 213 6.34 12.08 8.58
C LYS A 213 6.35 10.67 9.20
N PHE A 214 5.87 10.52 10.44
CA PHE A 214 5.78 9.22 11.10
C PHE A 214 4.75 8.30 10.42
N ALA A 215 3.58 8.80 10.08
CA ALA A 215 2.54 8.03 9.39
C ALA A 215 3.05 7.51 8.04
N LEU A 216 3.76 8.36 7.30
CA LEU A 216 4.32 8.02 6.00
C LEU A 216 5.45 6.98 6.08
N VAL A 217 6.38 7.10 7.04
CA VAL A 217 7.43 6.08 7.28
C VAL A 217 6.79 4.76 7.66
N PHE A 218 5.79 4.79 8.53
CA PHE A 218 5.06 3.59 8.92
C PHE A 218 4.40 2.93 7.70
N PHE A 219 3.79 3.73 6.82
CA PHE A 219 3.13 3.28 5.61
C PHE A 219 4.10 2.68 4.58
N VAL A 220 5.20 3.37 4.30
CA VAL A 220 6.15 2.99 3.24
C VAL A 220 7.04 1.82 3.64
N VAL A 221 7.39 1.71 4.94
CA VAL A 221 8.35 0.72 5.43
C VAL A 221 7.66 -0.40 6.20
N VAL A 222 6.83 -0.06 7.18
CA VAL A 222 6.29 -1.05 8.12
C VAL A 222 5.22 -1.93 7.47
N ILE A 223 4.30 -1.35 6.71
CA ILE A 223 3.21 -2.15 6.08
C ILE A 223 3.75 -3.15 5.06
N PRO A 224 4.62 -2.80 4.09
CA PRO A 224 5.19 -3.77 3.17
C PRO A 224 6.03 -4.86 3.85
N MET A 225 6.65 -4.56 4.99
CA MET A 225 7.38 -5.55 5.78
C MET A 225 6.45 -6.46 6.59
N LEU A 226 5.35 -5.93 7.12
CA LEU A 226 4.38 -6.71 7.88
C LEU A 226 3.62 -7.72 7.02
N ASN A 227 3.27 -7.37 5.79
CA ASN A 227 2.53 -8.25 4.90
C ASN A 227 3.23 -9.61 4.67
N PRO A 228 4.50 -9.70 4.23
CA PRO A 228 5.22 -10.97 4.12
C PRO A 228 5.37 -11.70 5.46
N LEU A 229 5.60 -10.96 6.55
CA LEU A 229 5.73 -11.53 7.89
C LEU A 229 4.42 -12.18 8.35
N ILE A 230 3.29 -11.49 8.21
CA ILE A 230 1.97 -12.02 8.58
C ILE A 230 1.66 -13.28 7.78
N TYR A 231 1.97 -13.32 6.48
CA TYR A 231 1.71 -14.48 5.64
C TYR A 231 2.71 -15.63 5.87
N SER A 232 4.00 -15.32 6.05
CA SER A 232 5.03 -16.35 6.25
C SER A 232 4.97 -16.98 7.64
N LEU A 233 4.79 -16.19 8.69
CA LEU A 233 4.63 -16.70 10.06
C LEU A 233 3.36 -17.55 10.22
N ARG A 234 2.44 -17.50 9.27
CA ARG A 234 1.25 -18.30 9.27
C ARG A 234 1.37 -19.57 8.45
N ASN A 235 2.29 -19.65 7.50
CA ASN A 235 2.54 -20.88 6.77
C ASN A 235 3.06 -21.94 7.75
N GLN A 236 2.34 -23.08 7.82
CA GLN A 236 2.69 -24.16 8.74
C GLN A 236 4.08 -24.72 8.46
N GLU A 237 4.52 -24.73 7.22
CA GLU A 237 5.87 -25.14 6.85
C GLU A 237 6.93 -24.17 7.40
N VAL A 238 6.66 -22.86 7.34
CA VAL A 238 7.54 -21.83 7.90
C VAL A 238 7.58 -21.92 9.43
N LYS A 239 6.43 -22.12 10.09
CA LYS A 239 6.39 -22.36 11.54
C LYS A 239 7.20 -23.60 11.94
N ASN A 240 7.02 -24.69 11.22
CA ASN A 240 7.74 -25.94 11.50
C ASN A 240 9.25 -25.75 11.25
N ALA A 241 9.64 -25.03 10.20
CA ALA A 241 11.06 -24.71 9.95
C ALA A 241 11.64 -23.80 11.04
N LEU A 242 10.88 -22.78 11.45
CA LEU A 242 11.29 -21.86 12.52
C LEU A 242 11.47 -22.60 13.87
N ASN A 243 10.51 -23.46 14.24
CA ASN A 243 10.59 -24.27 15.44
C ASN A 243 11.81 -25.18 15.43
N ARG A 244 12.12 -25.83 14.30
CA ARG A 244 13.33 -26.65 14.15
C ARG A 244 14.62 -25.83 14.34
N ILE A 245 14.65 -24.58 13.87
CA ILE A 245 15.80 -23.70 14.05
C ILE A 245 15.93 -23.27 15.51
N ILE A 246 14.82 -22.91 16.16
CA ILE A 246 14.80 -22.54 17.58
C ILE A 246 15.25 -23.74 18.45
N GLU A 247 14.71 -24.93 18.19
CA GLU A 247 15.13 -26.15 18.89
C GLU A 247 16.63 -26.42 18.74
N LYS A 248 17.18 -26.28 17.52
CA LYS A 248 18.62 -26.44 17.30
C LYS A 248 19.46 -25.40 18.04
N LEU A 249 19.01 -24.14 18.09
CA LEU A 249 19.66 -23.07 18.83
C LEU A 249 19.58 -23.30 20.35
N CYS A 250 18.43 -23.74 20.85
CA CYS A 250 18.26 -24.05 22.27
C CYS A 250 19.02 -25.32 22.70
N LEU A 251 19.17 -26.32 21.82
CA LEU A 251 19.96 -27.53 22.08
C LEU A 251 21.46 -27.32 21.87
N GLY A 252 21.87 -26.31 21.10
CA GLY A 252 23.27 -25.96 20.87
C GLY A 252 23.87 -25.07 21.98
N ILE A 253 23.06 -24.67 22.97
CA ILE A 253 23.51 -23.89 24.17
C ILE A 253 23.76 -24.81 25.38
N LYS A 254 23.66 -26.11 25.19
CA LYS A 254 24.10 -27.13 26.12
C LYS A 254 25.41 -27.72 25.59
#